data_d04ba9aec3e384b335b1b4d04ec6e8b9
#
_entry.id   d04ba9aec3e384b335b1b4d04ec6e8b9
#
_cell.length_a   1.000
_cell.length_b   1.000
_cell.length_c   1.000
_cell.angle_alpha   90.00
_cell.angle_beta   90.00
_cell.angle_gamma   90.00
#
_symmetry.space_group_name_H-M   'P 1'
#
loop_
_entity.id
_entity.type
_entity.pdbx_description
1 polymer ?
#
loop_
_entity_poly.entity_id
_entity_poly.type
_entity_poly.pdbx_seq_one_letter_code
_entity_poly.pdbx_strand_id
1 'polypeptide(L)'
;MENFEIINGGICAAKGFKASGLYCGIKHGLPDGNESPVNNKKNDIAMIFADVECNAAGVYTSNKVKGAPVIVTKNNLAKSGGKARAVIVNSGNANTCNADGEEKAVEMCRLTAEALNIPVEQVIVASTGVIGLTLPIEPIKYAVPLL
;
A
#
# COMPACT_ATOMS: atom_id res chain seq x y z
N MET A 1 -1.63 -28.95 22.80
CA MET A 1 -1.44 -28.23 21.52
C MET A 1 -2.82 -27.92 21.02
N GLU A 2 -3.15 -26.63 20.88
CA GLU A 2 -4.42 -26.24 20.29
C GLU A 2 -4.46 -26.73 18.83
N ASN A 3 -5.56 -27.31 18.43
CA ASN A 3 -5.76 -27.75 17.05
C ASN A 3 -5.97 -26.53 16.17
N PHE A 4 -4.99 -26.17 15.34
CA PHE A 4 -5.13 -25.17 14.30
C PHE A 4 -5.67 -25.83 13.03
N GLU A 5 -6.69 -25.24 12.44
CA GLU A 5 -7.21 -25.61 11.13
C GLU A 5 -6.71 -24.65 10.07
N ILE A 6 -6.18 -25.18 8.97
CA ILE A 6 -5.76 -24.38 7.82
C ILE A 6 -6.97 -24.18 6.93
N ILE A 7 -7.37 -22.92 6.74
CA ILE A 7 -8.48 -22.54 5.87
C ILE A 7 -7.98 -21.83 4.59
N ASN A 8 -8.72 -21.98 3.50
CA ASN A 8 -8.44 -21.28 2.24
C ASN A 8 -8.99 -19.85 2.28
N GLY A 9 -8.43 -18.95 1.44
CA GLY A 9 -8.94 -17.60 1.24
C GLY A 9 -8.04 -16.47 1.74
N GLY A 10 -6.93 -16.78 2.46
CA GLY A 10 -6.02 -15.75 2.96
C GLY A 10 -6.75 -14.68 3.78
N ILE A 11 -6.46 -13.39 3.52
CA ILE A 11 -7.13 -12.29 4.23
C ILE A 11 -8.64 -12.27 3.98
N CYS A 12 -9.10 -12.72 2.82
CA CYS A 12 -10.52 -12.78 2.46
C CYS A 12 -11.29 -13.91 3.14
N ALA A 13 -10.60 -14.82 3.86
CA ALA A 13 -11.26 -15.81 4.72
C ALA A 13 -11.97 -15.16 5.91
N ALA A 14 -11.46 -14.03 6.39
CA ALA A 14 -12.13 -13.22 7.39
C ALA A 14 -13.33 -12.50 6.76
N LYS A 15 -14.52 -12.70 7.37
CA LYS A 15 -15.76 -12.08 6.88
C LYS A 15 -15.65 -10.56 6.85
N GLY A 16 -16.05 -9.95 5.73
CA GLY A 16 -16.04 -8.51 5.55
C GLY A 16 -14.73 -7.93 5.01
N PHE A 17 -13.72 -8.79 4.71
CA PHE A 17 -12.52 -8.35 4.02
C PHE A 17 -12.54 -8.73 2.54
N LYS A 18 -12.09 -7.81 1.71
CA LYS A 18 -11.89 -7.96 0.26
C LYS A 18 -10.46 -7.60 -0.07
N ALA A 19 -9.90 -8.23 -1.09
CA ALA A 19 -8.57 -7.91 -1.58
C ALA A 19 -8.52 -8.05 -3.10
N SER A 20 -7.77 -7.15 -3.72
CA SER A 20 -7.50 -7.16 -5.14
C SER A 20 -6.05 -6.77 -5.40
N GLY A 21 -5.53 -7.16 -6.55
CA GLY A 21 -4.19 -6.78 -6.98
C GLY A 21 -4.05 -6.88 -8.47
N LEU A 22 -3.32 -5.93 -9.06
CA LEU A 22 -3.08 -5.88 -10.49
C LEU A 22 -1.66 -5.38 -10.81
N TYR A 23 -1.30 -5.48 -12.07
CA TYR A 23 -0.09 -4.90 -12.62
C TYR A 23 -0.40 -3.49 -13.14
N CYS A 24 0.34 -2.48 -12.67
CA CYS A 24 0.20 -1.10 -13.15
C CYS A 24 1.49 -0.50 -13.73
N GLY A 25 2.61 -1.23 -13.70
CA GLY A 25 3.84 -0.80 -14.34
C GLY A 25 4.88 -0.13 -13.43
N ILE A 26 4.73 -0.19 -12.11
CA ILE A 26 5.72 0.37 -11.16
C ILE A 26 7.06 -0.36 -11.29
N LYS A 27 7.04 -1.67 -11.58
CA LYS A 27 8.24 -2.50 -11.68
C LYS A 27 9.10 -2.26 -12.94
N HIS A 28 8.58 -1.53 -13.93
CA HIS A 28 9.31 -1.27 -15.19
C HIS A 28 10.17 -0.01 -15.19
N GLY A 29 10.16 0.77 -14.13
CA GLY A 29 10.90 2.03 -14.05
C GLY A 29 12.34 1.88 -13.59
N LEU A 30 13.20 1.16 -14.32
CA LEU A 30 14.64 1.37 -14.18
C LEU A 30 15.04 2.63 -14.95
N PRO A 31 15.88 3.52 -14.33
CA PRO A 31 16.21 4.83 -14.92
C PRO A 31 16.97 4.78 -16.25
N ASP A 32 17.47 3.63 -16.62
CA ASP A 32 18.28 3.40 -17.81
C ASP A 32 17.50 2.97 -19.07
N GLY A 33 16.16 2.95 -18.98
CA GLY A 33 15.32 2.53 -20.10
C GLY A 33 15.41 1.05 -20.44
N ASN A 34 16.19 0.28 -19.68
CA ASN A 34 16.25 -1.16 -19.83
C ASN A 34 14.98 -1.76 -19.20
N GLU A 35 14.15 -2.37 -20.02
CA GLU A 35 13.08 -3.23 -19.54
C GLU A 35 13.71 -4.32 -18.66
N SER A 36 13.23 -4.48 -17.45
CA SER A 36 13.61 -5.63 -16.64
C SER A 36 13.43 -6.88 -17.50
N PRO A 37 14.45 -7.75 -17.63
CA PRO A 37 14.37 -8.96 -18.46
C PRO A 37 13.28 -9.93 -17.99
N VAL A 38 12.60 -9.61 -16.91
CA VAL A 38 11.47 -10.38 -16.40
C VAL A 38 10.21 -9.85 -17.09
N ASN A 39 9.93 -10.40 -18.24
CA ASN A 39 8.68 -10.20 -19.02
C ASN A 39 7.44 -10.78 -18.28
N ASN A 40 7.46 -10.72 -16.96
CA ASN A 40 6.41 -11.16 -16.05
C ASN A 40 5.65 -9.92 -15.56
N LYS A 41 4.50 -9.65 -16.16
CA LYS A 41 3.50 -8.70 -15.67
C LYS A 41 2.96 -9.13 -14.30
N LYS A 42 3.86 -9.25 -13.32
CA LYS A 42 3.49 -9.55 -11.92
C LYS A 42 2.79 -8.35 -11.33
N ASN A 43 1.71 -8.60 -10.61
CA ASN A 43 1.02 -7.57 -9.85
C ASN A 43 2.01 -6.77 -9.02
N ASP A 44 1.90 -5.46 -9.09
CA ASP A 44 2.78 -4.52 -8.40
C ASP A 44 2.02 -3.46 -7.58
N ILE A 45 0.70 -3.53 -7.59
CA ILE A 45 -0.17 -2.81 -6.67
C ILE A 45 -1.27 -3.75 -6.17
N ALA A 46 -1.65 -3.59 -4.90
CA ALA A 46 -2.74 -4.33 -4.29
C ALA A 46 -3.46 -3.49 -3.25
N MET A 47 -4.72 -3.83 -3.02
CA MET A 47 -5.58 -3.21 -2.02
C MET A 47 -6.25 -4.27 -1.17
N ILE A 48 -6.38 -4.00 0.13
CA ILE A 48 -7.26 -4.72 1.06
C ILE A 48 -8.29 -3.71 1.56
N PHE A 49 -9.54 -4.11 1.59
CA PHE A 49 -10.65 -3.28 2.06
C PHE A 49 -11.51 -4.03 3.05
N ALA A 50 -11.93 -3.34 4.11
CA ALA A 50 -12.88 -3.83 5.09
C ALA A 50 -14.24 -3.14 4.91
N ASP A 51 -15.31 -3.92 4.87
CA ASP A 51 -16.70 -3.40 4.71
C ASP A 51 -17.09 -2.48 5.88
N VAL A 52 -16.48 -2.68 7.05
CA VAL A 52 -16.68 -1.88 8.25
C VAL A 52 -15.39 -1.30 8.79
N GLU A 53 -15.48 -0.28 9.62
CA GLU A 53 -14.34 0.29 10.32
C GLU A 53 -13.73 -0.74 11.28
N CYS A 54 -12.43 -0.96 11.18
CA CYS A 54 -11.67 -1.92 11.98
C CYS A 54 -10.74 -1.21 12.97
N ASN A 55 -10.53 -1.81 14.14
CA ASN A 55 -9.43 -1.43 15.00
C ASN A 55 -8.12 -1.81 14.35
N ALA A 56 -7.17 -0.89 14.34
CA ALA A 56 -5.86 -1.08 13.76
C ALA A 56 -4.77 -0.62 14.72
N ALA A 57 -3.70 -1.38 14.79
CA ALA A 57 -2.52 -1.06 15.59
C ALA A 57 -1.25 -1.30 14.76
N GLY A 58 -0.23 -0.48 14.96
CA GLY A 58 1.04 -0.58 14.26
C GLY A 58 2.22 -0.51 15.21
N VAL A 59 3.23 -1.32 14.93
CA VAL A 59 4.57 -1.21 15.52
C VAL A 59 5.54 -0.75 14.44
N TYR A 60 6.45 0.13 14.78
CA TYR A 60 7.28 0.83 13.80
C TYR A 60 8.74 0.75 14.19
N THR A 61 9.60 0.80 13.17
CA THR A 61 11.05 0.84 13.39
C THR A 61 11.48 2.07 14.20
N SER A 62 12.48 1.89 15.06
CA SER A 62 13.19 2.98 15.74
C SER A 62 14.27 3.62 14.88
N ASN A 63 14.55 3.11 13.68
CA ASN A 63 15.51 3.68 12.74
C ASN A 63 15.21 5.17 12.49
N LYS A 64 16.23 6.00 12.42
CA LYS A 64 16.11 7.43 12.11
C LYS A 64 15.69 7.64 10.65
N VAL A 65 16.18 6.81 9.73
CA VAL A 65 15.80 6.82 8.32
C VAL A 65 14.60 5.88 8.14
N LYS A 66 13.43 6.44 7.89
CA LYS A 66 12.17 5.71 7.70
C LYS A 66 11.67 5.93 6.29
N GLY A 67 11.07 4.89 5.72
CA GLY A 67 10.32 5.05 4.47
C GLY A 67 9.10 5.95 4.69
N ALA A 68 8.78 6.75 3.71
CA ALA A 68 7.63 7.67 3.75
C ALA A 68 6.29 6.96 4.09
N PRO A 69 6.00 5.76 3.57
CA PRO A 69 4.79 5.03 3.94
C PRO A 69 4.67 4.75 5.45
N VAL A 70 5.79 4.52 6.14
CA VAL A 70 5.80 4.30 7.60
C VAL A 70 5.37 5.56 8.34
N ILE A 71 5.86 6.72 7.91
CA ILE A 71 5.54 8.02 8.50
C ILE A 71 4.05 8.32 8.29
N VAL A 72 3.57 8.21 7.06
CA VAL A 72 2.18 8.51 6.69
C VAL A 72 1.21 7.56 7.38
N THR A 73 1.47 6.26 7.38
CA THR A 73 0.63 5.26 8.08
C THR A 73 0.53 5.56 9.58
N LYS A 74 1.67 5.87 10.24
CA LYS A 74 1.68 6.24 11.65
C LYS A 74 0.81 7.47 11.92
N ASN A 75 0.93 8.49 11.08
CA ASN A 75 0.16 9.73 11.19
C ASN A 75 -1.34 9.48 10.96
N ASN A 76 -1.70 8.69 9.96
CA ASN A 76 -3.08 8.34 9.66
C ASN A 76 -3.73 7.58 10.84
N LEU A 77 -3.06 6.55 11.36
CA LEU A 77 -3.57 5.80 12.51
C LEU A 77 -3.71 6.67 13.76
N ALA A 78 -2.80 7.62 13.99
CA ALA A 78 -2.93 8.55 15.09
C ALA A 78 -4.15 9.49 14.92
N LYS A 79 -4.37 10.02 13.72
CA LYS A 79 -5.49 10.91 13.39
C LYS A 79 -6.85 10.19 13.44
N SER A 80 -6.90 8.93 12.99
CA SER A 80 -8.13 8.13 12.99
C SER A 80 -8.46 7.52 14.36
N GLY A 81 -7.63 7.74 15.38
CA GLY A 81 -7.80 7.08 16.70
C GLY A 81 -7.61 5.56 16.65
N GLY A 82 -6.69 5.07 15.80
CA GLY A 82 -6.44 3.65 15.63
C GLY A 82 -7.51 2.92 14.84
N LYS A 83 -8.13 3.61 13.89
CA LYS A 83 -9.15 3.02 13.00
C LYS A 83 -8.63 2.97 11.57
N ALA A 84 -8.97 1.89 10.84
CA ALA A 84 -8.64 1.74 9.42
C ALA A 84 -9.73 0.95 8.69
N ARG A 85 -9.85 1.19 7.38
CA ARG A 85 -10.72 0.46 6.46
C ARG A 85 -10.02 -0.06 5.23
N ALA A 86 -8.89 0.53 4.85
CA ALA A 86 -8.17 0.11 3.66
C ALA A 86 -6.66 0.03 3.89
N VAL A 87 -6.02 -0.85 3.15
CA VAL A 87 -4.57 -0.91 2.98
C VAL A 87 -4.29 -0.82 1.49
N ILE A 88 -3.46 0.13 1.07
CA ILE A 88 -2.91 0.21 -0.29
C ILE A 88 -1.42 -0.10 -0.25
N VAL A 89 -0.96 -1.00 -1.10
CA VAL A 89 0.44 -1.41 -1.13
C VAL A 89 0.96 -1.51 -2.54
N ASN A 90 2.15 -0.95 -2.79
CA ASN A 90 2.87 -1.15 -4.04
C ASN A 90 4.15 -1.97 -3.85
N SER A 91 4.55 -2.62 -4.92
CA SER A 91 5.81 -3.35 -5.05
C SER A 91 6.61 -2.79 -6.24
N GLY A 92 7.95 -2.81 -6.12
CA GLY A 92 8.85 -2.30 -7.16
C GLY A 92 9.56 -1.00 -6.80
N ASN A 93 8.94 -0.18 -5.94
CA ASN A 93 9.53 1.06 -5.41
C ASN A 93 9.22 1.17 -3.92
N ALA A 94 10.25 1.34 -3.09
CA ALA A 94 10.11 1.39 -1.63
C ALA A 94 9.64 2.75 -1.10
N ASN A 95 9.60 3.77 -1.94
CA ASN A 95 9.29 5.15 -1.56
C ASN A 95 10.06 5.60 -0.32
N THR A 96 11.36 5.37 -0.35
CA THR A 96 12.29 5.62 0.75
C THR A 96 13.48 6.42 0.23
N CYS A 97 13.95 7.40 1.01
CA CYS A 97 15.04 8.32 0.67
C CYS A 97 14.73 9.21 -0.54
N ASN A 98 13.48 9.55 -0.76
CA ASN A 98 13.02 10.47 -1.80
C ASN A 98 12.55 11.78 -1.18
N ALA A 99 12.87 12.90 -1.82
CA ALA A 99 12.45 14.23 -1.34
C ALA A 99 10.92 14.40 -1.34
N ASP A 100 10.22 13.79 -2.29
CA ASP A 100 8.77 13.81 -2.47
C ASP A 100 8.04 12.59 -1.87
N GLY A 101 8.74 11.77 -1.11
CA GLY A 101 8.24 10.47 -0.66
C GLY A 101 6.96 10.56 0.18
N GLU A 102 6.91 11.49 1.13
CA GLU A 102 5.71 11.67 1.97
C GLU A 102 4.53 12.18 1.16
N GLU A 103 4.74 13.13 0.24
CA GLU A 103 3.71 13.63 -0.67
C GLU A 103 3.11 12.48 -1.50
N LYS A 104 3.96 11.62 -2.07
CA LYS A 104 3.53 10.44 -2.85
C LYS A 104 2.75 9.44 -2.00
N ALA A 105 3.19 9.17 -0.78
CA ALA A 105 2.47 8.27 0.13
C ALA A 105 1.11 8.83 0.56
N VAL A 106 1.01 10.13 0.82
CA VAL A 106 -0.26 10.82 1.10
C VAL A 106 -1.19 10.74 -0.11
N GLU A 107 -0.66 10.95 -1.31
CA GLU A 107 -1.44 10.87 -2.55
C GLU A 107 -1.99 9.46 -2.80
N MET A 108 -1.22 8.41 -2.51
CA MET A 108 -1.74 7.03 -2.55
C MET A 108 -2.93 6.85 -1.60
N CYS A 109 -2.83 7.38 -0.38
CA CYS A 109 -3.95 7.33 0.58
C CYS A 109 -5.15 8.11 0.06
N ARG A 110 -4.95 9.31 -0.48
CA ARG A 110 -6.02 10.17 -1.01
C ARG A 110 -6.77 9.48 -2.16
N LEU A 111 -6.04 8.96 -3.15
CA LEU A 111 -6.63 8.24 -4.29
C LEU A 111 -7.46 7.04 -3.83
N THR A 112 -6.93 6.28 -2.86
CA THR A 112 -7.62 5.11 -2.29
C THR A 112 -8.87 5.52 -1.53
N ALA A 113 -8.78 6.55 -0.70
CA ALA A 113 -9.90 7.08 0.08
C ALA A 113 -11.03 7.58 -0.81
N GLU A 114 -10.70 8.30 -1.90
CA GLU A 114 -11.67 8.76 -2.90
C GLU A 114 -12.36 7.60 -3.60
N ALA A 115 -11.60 6.61 -4.08
CA ALA A 115 -12.16 5.46 -4.79
C ALA A 115 -13.12 4.62 -3.90
N LEU A 116 -12.84 4.55 -2.60
CA LEU A 116 -13.63 3.79 -1.63
C LEU A 116 -14.67 4.62 -0.88
N ASN A 117 -14.69 5.93 -1.06
CA ASN A 117 -15.52 6.89 -0.32
C ASN A 117 -15.39 6.72 1.21
N ILE A 118 -14.15 6.77 1.70
CA ILE A 118 -13.79 6.66 3.12
C ILE A 118 -12.88 7.82 3.54
N PRO A 119 -12.76 8.13 4.85
CA PRO A 119 -11.77 9.10 5.33
C PRO A 119 -10.33 8.69 4.99
N VAL A 120 -9.50 9.65 4.57
CA VAL A 120 -8.10 9.39 4.18
C VAL A 120 -7.27 8.84 5.36
N GLU A 121 -7.59 9.23 6.58
CA GLU A 121 -6.95 8.75 7.80
C GLU A 121 -7.20 7.27 8.09
N GLN A 122 -8.19 6.68 7.45
CA GLN A 122 -8.51 5.25 7.55
C GLN A 122 -7.80 4.40 6.49
N VAL A 123 -6.88 5.00 5.72
CA VAL A 123 -6.06 4.29 4.75
C VAL A 123 -4.64 4.09 5.28
N ILE A 124 -4.21 2.85 5.30
CA ILE A 124 -2.84 2.42 5.59
C ILE A 124 -2.10 2.31 4.25
N VAL A 125 -0.91 2.89 4.16
CA VAL A 125 -0.08 2.81 2.96
C VAL A 125 1.21 2.04 3.24
N ALA A 126 1.60 1.20 2.29
CA ALA A 126 2.86 0.46 2.33
C ALA A 126 3.53 0.45 0.95
N SER A 127 4.85 0.41 0.94
CA SER A 127 5.64 0.33 -0.29
C SER A 127 6.85 -0.57 -0.07
N THR A 128 7.22 -1.33 -1.09
CA THR A 128 8.43 -2.16 -1.07
C THR A 128 9.10 -2.15 -2.44
N GLY A 129 10.43 -2.30 -2.46
CA GLY A 129 11.21 -2.38 -3.70
C GLY A 129 12.46 -1.51 -3.66
N VAL A 130 12.77 -0.88 -4.78
CA VAL A 130 13.98 -0.06 -4.94
C VAL A 130 13.92 1.19 -4.09
N ILE A 131 15.05 1.54 -3.45
CA ILE A 131 15.22 2.73 -2.61
C ILE A 131 15.88 3.83 -3.45
N GLY A 132 15.51 5.09 -3.19
CA GLY A 132 16.14 6.27 -3.81
C GLY A 132 15.62 6.60 -5.21
N LEU A 133 14.57 5.93 -5.69
CA LEU A 133 13.87 6.28 -6.90
C LEU A 133 12.53 6.94 -6.58
N THR A 134 12.20 8.00 -7.30
CA THR A 134 10.88 8.65 -7.19
C THR A 134 9.77 7.65 -7.54
N LEU A 135 8.75 7.57 -6.68
CA LEU A 135 7.60 6.71 -6.92
C LEU A 135 6.72 7.31 -8.04
N PRO A 136 6.48 6.59 -9.14
CA PRO A 136 5.59 7.07 -10.20
C PRO A 136 4.13 6.99 -9.71
N ILE A 137 3.47 8.15 -9.59
CA ILE A 137 2.10 8.20 -9.06
C ILE A 137 1.03 7.96 -10.14
N GLU A 138 1.31 8.29 -11.39
CA GLU A 138 0.34 8.15 -12.49
C GLU A 138 -0.14 6.70 -12.71
N PRO A 139 0.74 5.67 -12.71
CA PRO A 139 0.29 4.29 -12.78
C PRO A 139 -0.64 3.90 -11.61
N ILE A 140 -0.37 4.41 -10.40
CA ILE A 140 -1.17 4.15 -9.21
C ILE A 140 -2.55 4.81 -9.33
N LYS A 141 -2.59 6.06 -9.78
CA LYS A 141 -3.83 6.80 -10.03
C LYS A 141 -4.74 6.08 -11.02
N TYR A 142 -4.16 5.51 -12.08
CA TYR A 142 -4.91 4.70 -13.04
C TYR A 142 -5.40 3.38 -12.44
N ALA A 143 -4.57 2.73 -11.61
CA ALA A 143 -4.84 1.39 -11.09
C ALA A 143 -5.84 1.36 -9.94
N VAL A 144 -5.83 2.36 -9.06
CA VAL A 144 -6.66 2.37 -7.83
C VAL A 144 -8.15 2.18 -8.12
N PRO A 145 -8.77 2.83 -9.12
CA PRO A 145 -10.19 2.61 -9.43
C PRO A 145 -10.51 1.21 -9.98
N LEU A 146 -9.49 0.44 -10.37
CA LEU A 146 -9.64 -0.91 -10.93
C LEU A 146 -9.45 -2.01 -9.87
N LEU A 147 -8.99 -1.63 -8.67
CA LEU A 147 -8.80 -2.53 -7.53
C LEU A 147 -10.10 -2.73 -6.75
#